data_5b11ae1ea3f6fd901d11ba6bff123603
#
_entry.id   5b11ae1ea3f6fd901d11ba6bff123603
#
_cell.length_a   1.000
_cell.length_b   1.000
_cell.length_c   1.000
_cell.angle_alpha   90.00
_cell.angle_beta   90.00
_cell.angle_gamma   90.00
#
_symmetry.space_group_name_H-M   'P 1'
#
loop_
_entity.id
_entity.type
_entity.pdbx_description
1 polymer ?
#
loop_
_entity_poly.entity_id
_entity_poly.type
_entity_poly.pdbx_seq_one_letter_code
_entity_poly.pdbx_strand_id
1 'polypeptide(L)'
;MRAFEFWDTSPDQPDWRARLLQPLGMLYAQATAWRIAQKPGVRYGVPVICIGNLNAGGTGKTPTVIALVERLAARGITPHVVSRGYGGRLSGPLTVLPRQHSADQVGDEPLLLAAFCQVHVARDRGLGVELAVRAGAEVVLLDDGFQNPGVHKDLSIVVVNARKGFGNGLCLPAGPLREPVSAGLARADLVISIGSASDQSCFRQNWAAVLSQPYADKNATFQRDSVLPVLCGVMTPLQTGMDWSGERVMAFAGIGDPEKFFETLRALGADVVQQESLQDHQPLTPRLMRRLAQKAQQSGAQMVTTEKDAVRLPPGFRDQVLTLPVRLNLENWSVIDSAVDRLFENLDTRS
;
A
#
# COMPACT_ATOMS: atom_id res chain seq x y z
N MET A 1 13.70 0.48 4.81
CA MET A 1 14.17 0.40 6.24
C MET A 1 13.94 -1.04 6.66
N ARG A 2 14.95 -1.74 7.17
CA ARG A 2 14.71 -3.08 7.73
C ARG A 2 13.82 -2.96 8.97
N ALA A 3 12.74 -3.72 9.03
CA ALA A 3 11.96 -3.88 10.24
C ALA A 3 12.84 -4.56 11.29
N PHE A 4 12.82 -4.08 12.51
CA PHE A 4 13.50 -4.73 13.61
C PHE A 4 12.60 -5.82 14.19
N GLU A 5 13.14 -6.97 14.54
CA GLU A 5 12.37 -8.10 15.10
C GLU A 5 11.57 -7.69 16.35
N PHE A 6 12.09 -6.79 17.16
CA PHE A 6 11.41 -6.30 18.37
C PHE A 6 10.17 -5.40 18.06
N TRP A 7 9.92 -5.01 16.79
CA TRP A 7 8.71 -4.31 16.42
C TRP A 7 7.49 -5.24 16.31
N ASP A 8 7.73 -6.53 16.10
CA ASP A 8 6.70 -7.54 15.92
C ASP A 8 6.32 -8.24 17.25
N THR A 9 6.77 -7.71 18.41
CA THR A 9 6.37 -8.20 19.74
C THR A 9 4.95 -7.75 20.10
N SER A 10 4.35 -8.42 21.12
CA SER A 10 3.02 -8.03 21.60
C SER A 10 3.00 -6.59 22.15
N PRO A 11 1.93 -5.83 21.91
CA PRO A 11 1.74 -4.51 22.54
C PRO A 11 1.78 -4.55 24.05
N ASP A 12 1.29 -5.64 24.67
CA ASP A 12 1.25 -5.80 26.14
C ASP A 12 2.62 -6.12 26.73
N GLN A 13 3.52 -6.69 25.94
CA GLN A 13 4.86 -7.10 26.38
C GLN A 13 5.93 -6.68 25.37
N PRO A 14 6.15 -5.37 25.16
CA PRO A 14 7.18 -4.90 24.26
C PRO A 14 8.57 -5.29 24.76
N ASP A 15 9.44 -5.65 23.82
CA ASP A 15 10.86 -5.97 24.05
C ASP A 15 11.57 -4.84 24.85
N TRP A 16 12.58 -5.18 25.64
CA TRP A 16 13.33 -4.18 26.42
C TRP A 16 13.97 -3.09 25.55
N ARG A 17 14.39 -3.43 24.31
CA ARG A 17 14.93 -2.46 23.32
C ARG A 17 13.87 -1.44 22.92
N ALA A 18 12.65 -1.90 22.71
CA ALA A 18 11.51 -1.03 22.42
C ALA A 18 11.21 -0.08 23.58
N ARG A 19 11.26 -0.59 24.83
CA ARG A 19 11.06 0.24 26.03
C ARG A 19 12.15 1.31 26.17
N LEU A 20 13.41 0.97 25.91
CA LEU A 20 14.52 1.92 25.93
C LEU A 20 14.36 3.04 24.90
N LEU A 21 13.83 2.71 23.70
CA LEU A 21 13.61 3.66 22.60
C LEU A 21 12.27 4.42 22.71
N GLN A 22 11.40 4.05 23.65
CA GLN A 22 10.05 4.64 23.77
C GLN A 22 10.04 6.17 23.94
N PRO A 23 10.95 6.81 24.74
CA PRO A 23 10.98 8.27 24.81
C PRO A 23 11.22 8.94 23.46
N LEU A 24 12.08 8.37 22.62
CA LEU A 24 12.31 8.87 21.25
C LEU A 24 11.07 8.66 20.36
N GLY A 25 10.37 7.53 20.54
CA GLY A 25 9.09 7.27 19.88
C GLY A 25 8.01 8.29 20.25
N MET A 26 7.95 8.71 21.51
CA MET A 26 7.03 9.76 21.96
C MET A 26 7.34 11.12 21.32
N LEU A 27 8.61 11.50 21.25
CA LEU A 27 9.04 12.73 20.58
C LEU A 27 8.70 12.71 19.08
N TYR A 28 8.95 11.58 18.42
CA TYR A 28 8.57 11.39 17.02
C TYR A 28 7.06 11.52 16.81
N ALA A 29 6.26 10.91 17.67
CA ALA A 29 4.80 11.00 17.64
C ALA A 29 4.32 12.44 17.80
N GLN A 30 4.88 13.20 18.78
CA GLN A 30 4.55 14.62 18.99
C GLN A 30 4.91 15.49 17.77
N ALA A 31 6.12 15.30 17.21
CA ALA A 31 6.55 16.01 16.00
C ALA A 31 5.64 15.71 14.81
N THR A 32 5.19 14.46 14.66
CA THR A 32 4.24 14.06 13.60
C THR A 32 2.87 14.70 13.83
N ALA A 33 2.34 14.66 15.05
CA ALA A 33 1.07 15.29 15.40
C ALA A 33 1.10 16.81 15.15
N TRP A 34 2.19 17.47 15.56
CA TRP A 34 2.38 18.89 15.30
C TRP A 34 2.39 19.22 13.81
N ARG A 35 3.15 18.45 13.00
CA ARG A 35 3.20 18.61 11.54
C ARG A 35 1.83 18.46 10.88
N ILE A 36 1.04 17.47 11.31
CA ILE A 36 -0.30 17.21 10.79
C ILE A 36 -1.27 18.36 11.14
N ALA A 37 -1.11 18.96 12.33
CA ALA A 37 -1.97 20.03 12.83
C ALA A 37 -1.68 21.41 12.22
N GLN A 38 -0.56 21.61 11.54
CA GLN A 38 -0.10 22.94 11.11
C GLN A 38 -0.98 23.64 10.08
N LYS A 39 -1.65 22.91 9.20
CA LYS A 39 -2.46 23.51 8.13
C LYS A 39 -3.71 22.68 7.87
N PRO A 40 -4.87 23.34 7.70
CA PRO A 40 -6.00 22.67 7.08
C PRO A 40 -5.61 22.34 5.64
N GLY A 41 -5.84 21.09 5.21
CA GLY A 41 -5.57 20.67 3.84
C GLY A 41 -6.36 21.49 2.82
N VAL A 42 -5.75 21.78 1.69
CA VAL A 42 -6.42 22.46 0.56
C VAL A 42 -7.45 21.52 -0.05
N ARG A 43 -8.66 22.01 -0.31
CA ARG A 43 -9.71 21.32 -1.06
C ARG A 43 -9.56 21.60 -2.54
N TYR A 44 -9.88 20.60 -3.34
CA TYR A 44 -9.85 20.66 -4.80
C TYR A 44 -11.25 20.44 -5.38
N GLY A 45 -11.44 20.76 -6.67
CA GLY A 45 -12.74 20.61 -7.34
C GLY A 45 -13.20 19.17 -7.59
N VAL A 46 -12.43 18.18 -7.12
CA VAL A 46 -12.74 16.75 -7.22
C VAL A 46 -12.53 16.07 -5.87
N PRO A 47 -13.21 14.94 -5.59
CA PRO A 47 -12.99 14.19 -4.36
C PRO A 47 -11.56 13.67 -4.28
N VAL A 48 -11.02 13.67 -3.06
CA VAL A 48 -9.69 13.13 -2.76
C VAL A 48 -9.83 11.96 -1.79
N ILE A 49 -9.54 10.75 -2.25
CA ILE A 49 -9.52 9.53 -1.46
C ILE A 49 -8.07 9.22 -1.08
N CYS A 50 -7.79 9.15 0.21
CA CYS A 50 -6.45 8.85 0.70
C CYS A 50 -6.34 7.38 1.09
N ILE A 51 -5.40 6.68 0.50
CA ILE A 51 -5.00 5.33 0.89
C ILE A 51 -3.66 5.45 1.61
N GLY A 52 -3.64 5.08 2.89
CA GLY A 52 -2.44 5.17 3.69
C GLY A 52 -2.32 4.08 4.73
N ASN A 53 -1.32 4.18 5.58
CA ASN A 53 -1.12 3.25 6.67
C ASN A 53 -0.50 3.97 7.88
N LEU A 54 -0.50 3.31 9.02
CA LEU A 54 0.14 3.80 10.24
C LEU A 54 1.54 3.21 10.42
N ASN A 55 1.84 2.07 9.83
CA ASN A 55 3.11 1.36 9.96
C ASN A 55 4.16 1.88 8.95
N ALA A 56 5.41 1.89 9.33
CA ALA A 56 6.52 1.95 8.39
C ALA A 56 6.73 0.57 7.76
N GLY A 57 6.48 0.44 6.45
CA GLY A 57 6.65 -0.80 5.70
C GLY A 57 5.45 -1.18 4.84
N GLY A 58 5.53 -2.33 4.21
CA GLY A 58 4.51 -2.84 3.30
C GLY A 58 3.27 -3.35 4.04
N THR A 59 2.13 -2.70 3.86
CA THR A 59 0.83 -3.10 4.43
C THR A 59 -0.18 -3.53 3.37
N GLY A 60 0.17 -3.46 2.08
CA GLY A 60 -0.76 -3.76 0.99
C GLY A 60 -1.41 -2.51 0.37
N LYS A 61 -0.86 -1.31 0.56
CA LYS A 61 -1.41 -0.06 -0.04
C LYS A 61 -1.53 -0.15 -1.56
N THR A 62 -0.46 -0.49 -2.25
CA THR A 62 -0.45 -0.53 -3.72
C THR A 62 -1.52 -1.46 -4.29
N PRO A 63 -1.68 -2.72 -3.84
CA PRO A 63 -2.81 -3.55 -4.22
C PRO A 63 -4.18 -2.95 -3.89
N THR A 64 -4.31 -2.22 -2.78
CA THR A 64 -5.55 -1.53 -2.42
C THR A 64 -5.84 -0.38 -3.38
N VAL A 65 -4.84 0.40 -3.77
CA VAL A 65 -4.99 1.46 -4.79
C VAL A 65 -5.43 0.86 -6.12
N ILE A 66 -4.80 -0.25 -6.56
CA ILE A 66 -5.19 -0.94 -7.80
C ILE A 66 -6.66 -1.38 -7.74
N ALA A 67 -7.07 -2.05 -6.66
CA ALA A 67 -8.44 -2.52 -6.50
C ALA A 67 -9.46 -1.37 -6.50
N LEU A 68 -9.13 -0.22 -5.88
CA LEU A 68 -9.98 0.97 -5.92
C LEU A 68 -10.02 1.62 -7.31
N VAL A 69 -8.89 1.70 -8.02
CA VAL A 69 -8.83 2.18 -9.40
C VAL A 69 -9.73 1.34 -10.29
N GLU A 70 -9.60 0.01 -10.24
CA GLU A 70 -10.42 -0.92 -11.02
C GLU A 70 -11.91 -0.79 -10.66
N ARG A 71 -12.24 -0.65 -9.35
CA ARG A 71 -13.62 -0.49 -8.89
C ARG A 71 -14.26 0.82 -9.35
N LEU A 72 -13.54 1.93 -9.28
CA LEU A 72 -13.99 3.24 -9.73
C LEU A 72 -14.16 3.28 -11.25
N ALA A 73 -13.18 2.76 -11.99
CA ALA A 73 -13.25 2.67 -13.44
C ALA A 73 -14.44 1.81 -13.93
N ALA A 74 -14.72 0.68 -13.26
CA ALA A 74 -15.89 -0.17 -13.55
C ALA A 74 -17.22 0.55 -13.30
N ARG A 75 -17.23 1.63 -12.52
CA ARG A 75 -18.39 2.50 -12.27
C ARG A 75 -18.43 3.71 -13.22
N GLY A 76 -17.54 3.77 -14.20
CA GLY A 76 -17.45 4.88 -15.16
C GLY A 76 -16.81 6.15 -14.63
N ILE A 77 -16.17 6.10 -13.44
CA ILE A 77 -15.47 7.23 -12.83
C ILE A 77 -14.01 7.17 -13.26
N THR A 78 -13.41 8.31 -13.62
CA THR A 78 -12.01 8.43 -14.07
C THR A 78 -11.09 8.72 -12.88
N PRO A 79 -10.44 7.69 -12.28
CA PRO A 79 -9.52 7.89 -11.17
C PRO A 79 -8.12 8.23 -11.66
N HIS A 80 -7.48 9.22 -11.04
CA HIS A 80 -6.04 9.44 -11.16
C HIS A 80 -5.36 9.20 -9.81
N VAL A 81 -4.13 8.69 -9.85
CA VAL A 81 -3.32 8.46 -8.64
C VAL A 81 -2.27 9.54 -8.50
N VAL A 82 -2.11 10.07 -7.30
CA VAL A 82 -1.01 10.96 -6.92
C VAL A 82 -0.13 10.27 -5.89
N SER A 83 1.12 10.02 -6.25
CA SER A 83 2.13 9.37 -5.41
C SER A 83 3.33 10.28 -5.15
N ARG A 84 4.11 9.98 -4.13
CA ARG A 84 5.35 10.70 -3.81
C ARG A 84 6.51 10.39 -4.76
N GLY A 85 6.45 9.23 -5.41
CA GLY A 85 7.57 8.72 -6.15
C GLY A 85 8.71 8.26 -5.22
N TYR A 86 8.35 7.51 -4.16
CA TYR A 86 9.37 7.00 -3.24
C TYR A 86 10.38 6.14 -3.98
N GLY A 87 11.68 6.34 -3.70
CA GLY A 87 12.78 5.69 -4.42
C GLY A 87 13.14 6.33 -5.77
N GLY A 88 12.27 7.16 -6.34
CA GLY A 88 12.53 7.89 -7.58
C GLY A 88 13.36 9.16 -7.38
N ARG A 89 14.09 9.58 -8.43
CA ARG A 89 14.92 10.79 -8.41
C ARG A 89 14.14 12.07 -8.79
N LEU A 90 13.07 11.93 -9.56
CA LEU A 90 12.27 13.06 -10.02
C LEU A 90 11.31 13.53 -8.92
N SER A 91 11.28 14.84 -8.72
CA SER A 91 10.48 15.47 -7.65
C SER A 91 9.04 15.76 -8.07
N GLY A 92 8.77 15.82 -9.38
CA GLY A 92 7.49 16.26 -9.93
C GLY A 92 7.19 17.76 -9.68
N PRO A 93 5.96 18.23 -9.99
CA PRO A 93 4.84 17.44 -10.48
C PRO A 93 5.04 16.96 -11.93
N LEU A 94 4.82 15.69 -12.19
CA LEU A 94 4.89 15.11 -13.52
C LEU A 94 3.92 13.92 -13.67
N THR A 95 3.45 13.69 -14.90
CA THR A 95 2.68 12.46 -15.24
C THR A 95 3.63 11.33 -15.57
N VAL A 96 3.39 10.16 -14.99
CA VAL A 96 4.19 8.95 -15.24
C VAL A 96 3.85 8.39 -16.61
N LEU A 97 4.86 8.22 -17.45
CA LEU A 97 4.76 7.62 -18.77
C LEU A 97 5.60 6.32 -18.79
N PRO A 98 4.98 5.11 -18.73
CA PRO A 98 5.72 3.85 -18.59
C PRO A 98 6.73 3.56 -19.69
N ARG A 99 6.54 4.13 -20.90
CA ARG A 99 7.47 3.99 -22.03
C ARG A 99 8.68 4.93 -21.96
N GLN A 100 8.62 5.98 -21.13
CA GLN A 100 9.64 7.03 -21.04
C GLN A 100 10.34 7.05 -19.69
N HIS A 101 9.62 6.69 -18.61
CA HIS A 101 10.13 6.72 -17.26
C HIS A 101 10.53 5.33 -16.79
N SER A 102 11.63 5.28 -16.03
CA SER A 102 12.08 4.09 -15.31
C SER A 102 11.72 4.15 -13.82
N ALA A 103 11.77 3.01 -13.13
CA ALA A 103 11.57 2.93 -11.69
C ALA A 103 12.55 3.82 -10.91
N ASP A 104 13.81 3.97 -11.37
CA ASP A 104 14.81 4.86 -10.78
C ASP A 104 14.44 6.35 -10.87
N GLN A 105 13.58 6.71 -11.83
CA GLN A 105 13.16 8.10 -12.04
C GLN A 105 11.93 8.45 -11.23
N VAL A 106 10.90 7.60 -11.26
CA VAL A 106 9.58 7.90 -10.69
C VAL A 106 9.19 7.03 -9.50
N GLY A 107 9.96 5.99 -9.19
CA GLY A 107 9.63 4.96 -8.21
C GLY A 107 8.96 3.75 -8.86
N ASP A 108 9.11 2.58 -8.25
CA ASP A 108 8.52 1.33 -8.73
C ASP A 108 6.99 1.28 -8.54
N GLU A 109 6.48 1.78 -7.41
CA GLU A 109 5.03 1.81 -7.15
C GLU A 109 4.26 2.70 -8.14
N PRO A 110 4.66 3.96 -8.40
CA PRO A 110 4.02 4.77 -9.43
C PRO A 110 4.10 4.16 -10.83
N LEU A 111 5.21 3.51 -11.16
CA LEU A 111 5.38 2.86 -12.46
C LEU A 111 4.45 1.66 -12.62
N LEU A 112 4.25 0.87 -11.54
CA LEU A 112 3.28 -0.22 -11.50
C LEU A 112 1.85 0.30 -11.65
N LEU A 113 1.48 1.33 -10.87
CA LEU A 113 0.14 1.92 -10.88
C LEU A 113 -0.21 2.54 -12.25
N ALA A 114 0.78 3.02 -13.00
CA ALA A 114 0.59 3.60 -14.33
C ALA A 114 0.13 2.59 -15.40
N ALA A 115 0.13 1.28 -15.08
CA ALA A 115 -0.51 0.26 -15.92
C ALA A 115 -2.05 0.23 -15.79
N PHE A 116 -2.62 0.86 -14.75
CA PHE A 116 -4.05 0.80 -14.42
C PHE A 116 -4.79 2.13 -14.62
N CYS A 117 -4.11 3.26 -14.42
CA CYS A 117 -4.69 4.59 -14.57
C CYS A 117 -3.60 5.64 -14.82
N GLN A 118 -4.00 6.90 -15.01
CA GLN A 118 -3.04 7.99 -15.01
C GLN A 118 -2.46 8.21 -13.60
N VAL A 119 -1.13 8.28 -13.52
CA VAL A 119 -0.38 8.46 -12.28
C VAL A 119 0.46 9.72 -12.34
N HIS A 120 0.41 10.52 -11.28
CA HIS A 120 1.20 11.72 -11.13
C HIS A 120 2.15 11.57 -9.95
N VAL A 121 3.42 11.89 -10.17
CA VAL A 121 4.43 11.93 -9.11
C VAL A 121 4.66 13.39 -8.72
N ALA A 122 4.53 13.68 -7.43
CA ALA A 122 4.82 14.97 -6.86
C ALA A 122 5.26 14.87 -5.40
N ARG A 123 6.39 15.49 -5.04
CA ARG A 123 6.76 15.62 -3.61
C ARG A 123 5.80 16.52 -2.87
N ASP A 124 5.40 17.63 -3.48
CA ASP A 124 4.25 18.43 -3.05
C ASP A 124 2.98 17.79 -3.60
N ARG A 125 2.20 17.18 -2.70
CA ARG A 125 0.95 16.50 -3.06
C ARG A 125 -0.09 17.43 -3.65
N GLY A 126 -0.15 18.69 -3.20
CA GLY A 126 -1.06 19.70 -3.72
C GLY A 126 -0.86 19.93 -5.20
N LEU A 127 0.38 20.17 -5.61
CA LEU A 127 0.75 20.33 -7.03
C LEU A 127 0.44 19.07 -7.85
N GLY A 128 0.59 17.89 -7.24
CA GLY A 128 0.20 16.63 -7.86
C GLY A 128 -1.30 16.52 -8.11
N VAL A 129 -2.12 16.90 -7.14
CA VAL A 129 -3.59 16.91 -7.26
C VAL A 129 -4.02 17.95 -8.32
N GLU A 130 -3.46 19.14 -8.33
CA GLU A 130 -3.73 20.14 -9.37
C GLU A 130 -3.42 19.62 -10.77
N LEU A 131 -2.30 18.91 -10.94
CA LEU A 131 -1.93 18.29 -12.20
C LEU A 131 -2.96 17.22 -12.60
N ALA A 132 -3.40 16.36 -11.65
CA ALA A 132 -4.40 15.34 -11.88
C ALA A 132 -5.75 15.94 -12.31
N VAL A 133 -6.22 17.00 -11.63
CA VAL A 133 -7.47 17.70 -11.97
C VAL A 133 -7.37 18.30 -13.38
N ARG A 134 -6.28 18.98 -13.70
CA ARG A 134 -6.05 19.55 -15.06
C ARG A 134 -5.98 18.46 -16.13
N ALA A 135 -5.56 17.25 -15.78
CA ALA A 135 -5.51 16.11 -16.68
C ALA A 135 -6.86 15.35 -16.80
N GLY A 136 -7.93 15.84 -16.18
CA GLY A 136 -9.29 15.31 -16.29
C GLY A 136 -9.66 14.25 -15.26
N ALA A 137 -8.99 14.22 -14.10
CA ALA A 137 -9.39 13.35 -12.99
C ALA A 137 -10.78 13.75 -12.48
N GLU A 138 -11.68 12.79 -12.33
CA GLU A 138 -12.96 12.95 -11.63
C GLU A 138 -12.83 12.62 -10.14
N VAL A 139 -11.82 11.80 -9.78
CA VAL A 139 -11.42 11.50 -8.41
C VAL A 139 -9.91 11.31 -8.33
N VAL A 140 -9.30 11.77 -7.25
CA VAL A 140 -7.88 11.59 -7.01
C VAL A 140 -7.66 10.61 -5.86
N LEU A 141 -6.85 9.57 -6.10
CA LEU A 141 -6.37 8.64 -5.10
C LEU A 141 -4.98 9.08 -4.63
N LEU A 142 -4.82 9.42 -3.34
CA LEU A 142 -3.51 9.69 -2.75
C LEU A 142 -2.87 8.40 -2.26
N ASP A 143 -1.82 7.97 -2.94
CA ASP A 143 -0.99 6.85 -2.50
C ASP A 143 0.00 7.32 -1.43
N ASP A 144 -0.09 6.70 -0.22
CA ASP A 144 0.70 7.03 0.98
C ASP A 144 0.62 8.53 1.38
N GLY A 145 -0.61 9.07 1.37
CA GLY A 145 -0.90 10.46 1.70
C GLY A 145 -1.38 10.72 3.13
N PHE A 146 -1.51 9.71 3.99
CA PHE A 146 -2.26 9.82 5.25
C PHE A 146 -1.65 10.81 6.24
N GLN A 147 -0.32 10.89 6.36
CA GLN A 147 0.38 11.86 7.21
C GLN A 147 0.69 13.19 6.50
N ASN A 148 0.18 13.42 5.28
CA ASN A 148 0.35 14.69 4.57
C ASN A 148 -0.75 15.67 4.98
N PRO A 149 -0.44 16.87 5.54
CA PRO A 149 -1.44 17.84 5.92
C PRO A 149 -1.88 18.77 4.78
N GLY A 150 -1.14 18.82 3.67
CA GLY A 150 -1.31 19.84 2.65
C GLY A 150 -2.57 19.66 1.77
N VAL A 151 -3.11 18.45 1.68
CA VAL A 151 -4.29 18.12 0.89
C VAL A 151 -5.42 17.68 1.81
N HIS A 152 -6.61 18.28 1.63
CA HIS A 152 -7.82 17.78 2.30
C HIS A 152 -8.18 16.39 1.74
N LYS A 153 -8.60 15.50 2.62
CA LYS A 153 -8.99 14.14 2.26
C LYS A 153 -10.48 14.00 2.53
N ASP A 154 -11.24 13.75 1.48
CA ASP A 154 -12.67 13.57 1.58
C ASP A 154 -13.03 12.15 2.05
N LEU A 155 -12.15 11.18 1.80
CA LEU A 155 -12.21 9.82 2.35
C LEU A 155 -10.81 9.35 2.71
N SER A 156 -10.62 8.85 3.92
CA SER A 156 -9.33 8.35 4.43
C SER A 156 -9.40 6.88 4.77
N ILE A 157 -8.65 6.06 4.03
CA ILE A 157 -8.59 4.60 4.18
C ILE A 157 -7.25 4.21 4.80
N VAL A 158 -7.30 3.53 5.95
CA VAL A 158 -6.10 2.96 6.58
C VAL A 158 -5.99 1.49 6.21
N VAL A 159 -4.86 1.13 5.57
CA VAL A 159 -4.56 -0.25 5.18
C VAL A 159 -3.65 -0.90 6.20
N VAL A 160 -4.04 -2.07 6.69
CA VAL A 160 -3.32 -2.85 7.70
C VAL A 160 -3.04 -4.26 7.19
N ASN A 161 -1.82 -4.74 7.38
CA ASN A 161 -1.53 -6.16 7.23
C ASN A 161 -2.04 -6.89 8.49
N ALA A 162 -3.04 -7.76 8.36
CA ALA A 162 -3.70 -8.42 9.48
C ALA A 162 -2.75 -9.27 10.33
N ARG A 163 -1.74 -9.91 9.71
CA ARG A 163 -0.74 -10.72 10.40
C ARG A 163 0.14 -9.90 11.34
N LYS A 164 0.52 -8.67 10.91
CA LYS A 164 1.39 -7.77 11.67
C LYS A 164 0.61 -6.81 12.57
N GLY A 165 -0.63 -6.51 12.22
CA GLY A 165 -1.43 -5.52 12.90
C GLY A 165 -0.70 -4.17 12.97
N PHE A 166 -0.70 -3.57 14.14
CA PHE A 166 0.05 -2.35 14.44
C PHE A 166 1.38 -2.64 15.17
N GLY A 167 1.92 -3.88 15.04
CA GLY A 167 3.16 -4.30 15.68
C GLY A 167 3.08 -4.22 17.21
N ASN A 168 4.13 -3.74 17.85
CA ASN A 168 4.16 -3.53 19.31
C ASN A 168 3.42 -2.25 19.79
N GLY A 169 2.67 -1.58 18.91
CA GLY A 169 1.88 -0.39 19.26
C GLY A 169 2.68 0.89 19.48
N LEU A 170 4.01 0.87 19.32
CA LEU A 170 4.89 2.00 19.58
C LEU A 170 5.28 2.73 18.28
N CYS A 171 5.59 4.03 18.41
CA CYS A 171 6.07 4.84 17.31
C CYS A 171 7.57 4.66 17.04
N LEU A 172 8.00 4.98 15.82
CA LEU A 172 9.40 5.00 15.42
C LEU A 172 10.26 5.82 16.39
N PRO A 173 11.45 5.36 16.80
CA PRO A 173 12.10 4.09 16.42
C PRO A 173 11.77 2.90 17.34
N ALA A 174 10.96 3.10 18.39
CA ALA A 174 10.60 2.08 19.38
C ALA A 174 9.69 0.97 18.81
N GLY A 175 8.92 1.27 17.77
CA GLY A 175 8.03 0.38 17.07
C GLY A 175 7.82 0.81 15.62
N PRO A 176 6.92 0.15 14.88
CA PRO A 176 6.75 0.37 13.45
C PRO A 176 5.91 1.61 13.13
N LEU A 177 5.28 2.27 14.11
CA LEU A 177 4.25 3.25 13.83
C LEU A 177 4.81 4.63 13.47
N ARG A 178 4.20 5.27 12.48
CA ARG A 178 4.44 6.68 12.09
C ARG A 178 3.73 7.68 13.01
N GLU A 179 2.73 7.21 13.75
CA GLU A 179 1.92 7.95 14.71
C GLU A 179 1.16 6.96 15.62
N PRO A 180 0.66 7.38 16.79
CA PRO A 180 -0.14 6.52 17.67
C PRO A 180 -1.39 5.99 16.95
N VAL A 181 -1.75 4.71 17.20
CA VAL A 181 -2.89 4.05 16.56
C VAL A 181 -4.17 4.85 16.74
N SER A 182 -4.48 5.27 17.98
CA SER A 182 -5.69 6.04 18.28
C SER A 182 -5.77 7.38 17.53
N ALA A 183 -4.64 8.09 17.42
CA ALA A 183 -4.56 9.36 16.68
C ALA A 183 -4.76 9.15 15.17
N GLY A 184 -4.20 8.07 14.62
CA GLY A 184 -4.37 7.71 13.21
C GLY A 184 -5.81 7.29 12.92
N LEU A 185 -6.38 6.37 13.70
CA LEU A 185 -7.75 5.89 13.51
C LEU A 185 -8.81 6.98 13.72
N ALA A 186 -8.55 7.98 14.58
CA ALA A 186 -9.42 9.13 14.73
C ALA A 186 -9.59 9.97 13.45
N ARG A 187 -8.68 9.82 12.48
CA ARG A 187 -8.68 10.52 11.18
C ARG A 187 -9.00 9.59 10.01
N ALA A 188 -9.15 8.29 10.26
CA ALA A 188 -9.53 7.32 9.25
C ALA A 188 -11.05 7.22 9.14
N ASP A 189 -11.60 7.03 7.96
CA ASP A 189 -13.02 6.79 7.72
C ASP A 189 -13.33 5.29 7.69
N LEU A 190 -12.37 4.48 7.28
CA LEU A 190 -12.45 3.01 7.35
C LEU A 190 -11.06 2.39 7.40
N VAL A 191 -11.01 1.13 7.83
CA VAL A 191 -9.80 0.29 7.83
C VAL A 191 -10.00 -0.85 6.84
N ILE A 192 -9.00 -1.11 6.01
CA ILE A 192 -8.91 -2.34 5.22
C ILE A 192 -7.82 -3.21 5.83
N SER A 193 -8.22 -4.36 6.36
CA SER A 193 -7.33 -5.36 6.95
C SER A 193 -7.07 -6.48 5.93
N ILE A 194 -5.81 -6.71 5.58
CA ILE A 194 -5.42 -7.65 4.52
C ILE A 194 -4.69 -8.85 5.15
N GLY A 195 -5.25 -10.05 5.02
CA GLY A 195 -4.67 -11.28 5.54
C GLY A 195 -5.57 -12.49 5.36
N SER A 196 -5.09 -13.66 5.79
CA SER A 196 -5.89 -14.88 5.86
C SER A 196 -6.99 -14.78 6.92
N ALA A 197 -7.95 -15.70 6.93
CA ALA A 197 -9.02 -15.75 7.94
C ALA A 197 -8.46 -15.85 9.37
N SER A 198 -7.38 -16.61 9.56
CA SER A 198 -6.69 -16.72 10.85
C SER A 198 -6.00 -15.40 11.25
N ASP A 199 -5.31 -14.73 10.30
CA ASP A 199 -4.69 -13.43 10.55
C ASP A 199 -5.75 -12.39 10.95
N GLN A 200 -6.92 -12.39 10.26
CA GLN A 200 -8.04 -11.48 10.57
C GLN A 200 -8.58 -11.69 11.98
N SER A 201 -8.72 -12.96 12.40
CA SER A 201 -9.18 -13.29 13.76
C SER A 201 -8.19 -12.78 14.82
N CYS A 202 -6.90 -13.04 14.64
CA CYS A 202 -5.84 -12.54 15.52
C CYS A 202 -5.80 -11.00 15.56
N PHE A 203 -5.91 -10.34 14.41
CA PHE A 203 -5.94 -8.88 14.33
C PHE A 203 -7.10 -8.29 15.12
N ARG A 204 -8.31 -8.81 14.90
CA ARG A 204 -9.50 -8.35 15.63
C ARG A 204 -9.36 -8.54 17.14
N GLN A 205 -8.83 -9.69 17.57
CA GLN A 205 -8.63 -10.00 19.00
C GLN A 205 -7.61 -9.05 19.63
N ASN A 206 -6.45 -8.88 19.01
CA ASN A 206 -5.35 -8.09 19.57
C ASN A 206 -5.64 -6.58 19.59
N TRP A 207 -6.47 -6.09 18.67
CA TRP A 207 -6.75 -4.67 18.49
C TRP A 207 -8.22 -4.29 18.75
N ALA A 208 -9.03 -5.22 19.33
CA ALA A 208 -10.45 -4.98 19.61
C ALA A 208 -10.68 -3.68 20.39
N ALA A 209 -9.91 -3.45 21.44
CA ALA A 209 -10.08 -2.29 22.33
C ALA A 209 -9.92 -0.95 21.59
N VAL A 210 -9.01 -0.86 20.62
CA VAL A 210 -8.80 0.38 19.86
C VAL A 210 -9.71 0.49 18.65
N LEU A 211 -10.09 -0.63 18.03
CA LEU A 211 -11.00 -0.64 16.88
C LEU A 211 -12.46 -0.35 17.26
N SER A 212 -12.87 -0.72 18.48
CA SER A 212 -14.23 -0.48 19.01
C SER A 212 -14.42 0.89 19.68
N GLN A 213 -13.36 1.69 19.78
CA GLN A 213 -13.50 3.04 20.35
C GLN A 213 -14.38 3.93 19.47
N PRO A 214 -15.27 4.73 20.05
CA PRO A 214 -15.97 5.75 19.32
C PRO A 214 -15.01 6.88 18.96
N TYR A 215 -14.67 7.00 17.68
CA TYR A 215 -13.89 8.12 17.16
C TYR A 215 -14.85 9.21 16.69
N ALA A 216 -14.75 10.42 17.26
CA ALA A 216 -15.55 11.55 16.79
C ALA A 216 -15.20 11.88 15.34
N ASP A 217 -16.21 11.95 14.48
CA ASP A 217 -16.04 12.41 13.10
C ASP A 217 -15.71 13.90 13.10
N LYS A 218 -14.48 14.24 12.72
CA LYS A 218 -14.06 15.65 12.60
C LYS A 218 -14.40 16.27 11.25
N ASN A 219 -14.75 15.48 10.25
CA ASN A 219 -14.93 15.94 8.87
C ASN A 219 -16.37 15.86 8.35
N ALA A 220 -17.33 15.33 9.10
CA ALA A 220 -18.77 15.23 8.77
C ALA A 220 -19.07 14.60 7.38
N THR A 221 -18.09 14.08 6.68
CA THR A 221 -18.24 13.45 5.35
C THR A 221 -18.83 12.05 5.48
N PHE A 222 -18.60 11.40 6.62
CA PHE A 222 -19.15 10.13 7.01
C PHE A 222 -19.99 10.32 8.27
N GLN A 223 -21.31 10.20 8.20
CA GLN A 223 -22.11 9.99 9.42
C GLN A 223 -21.69 8.61 9.97
N ARG A 224 -20.76 8.60 10.92
CA ARG A 224 -20.35 7.38 11.59
C ARG A 224 -21.41 7.01 12.62
N ASP A 225 -22.00 5.85 12.46
CA ASP A 225 -22.56 5.12 13.58
C ASP A 225 -21.37 4.67 14.45
N SER A 226 -20.95 5.48 15.38
CA SER A 226 -20.03 5.28 16.51
C SER A 226 -18.79 4.38 16.38
N VAL A 227 -18.72 3.42 15.45
CA VAL A 227 -17.62 2.44 15.29
C VAL A 227 -16.99 2.54 13.90
N LEU A 228 -15.66 2.55 13.86
CA LEU A 228 -14.88 2.59 12.62
C LEU A 228 -15.08 1.30 11.80
N PRO A 229 -15.57 1.36 10.53
CA PRO A 229 -15.73 0.16 9.71
C PRO A 229 -14.38 -0.52 9.45
N VAL A 230 -14.33 -1.85 9.62
CA VAL A 230 -13.16 -2.67 9.30
C VAL A 230 -13.57 -3.68 8.23
N LEU A 231 -13.04 -3.51 7.03
CA LEU A 231 -13.25 -4.40 5.89
C LEU A 231 -12.13 -5.42 5.82
N CYS A 232 -12.49 -6.68 5.62
CA CYS A 232 -11.53 -7.76 5.44
C CYS A 232 -11.24 -7.96 3.96
N GLY A 233 -9.96 -8.14 3.65
CA GLY A 233 -9.50 -8.46 2.32
C GLY A 233 -8.44 -9.53 2.31
N VAL A 234 -8.34 -10.24 1.21
CA VAL A 234 -7.33 -11.26 0.96
C VAL A 234 -6.66 -11.00 -0.38
N MET A 235 -5.34 -11.23 -0.44
CA MET A 235 -4.61 -11.19 -1.70
C MET A 235 -4.78 -12.53 -2.41
N THR A 236 -5.36 -12.51 -3.60
CA THR A 236 -5.58 -13.71 -4.42
C THR A 236 -4.80 -13.60 -5.74
N PRO A 237 -4.13 -14.68 -6.17
CA PRO A 237 -3.53 -14.74 -7.50
C PRO A 237 -4.59 -14.53 -8.58
N LEU A 238 -4.24 -13.72 -9.57
CA LEU A 238 -5.09 -13.53 -10.74
C LEU A 238 -4.97 -14.75 -11.66
N GLN A 239 -6.10 -15.28 -12.10
CA GLN A 239 -6.10 -16.35 -13.10
C GLN A 239 -5.74 -15.78 -14.48
N THR A 240 -4.52 -16.02 -14.93
CA THR A 240 -3.99 -15.55 -16.21
C THR A 240 -4.04 -16.61 -17.32
N GLY A 241 -4.61 -17.78 -17.03
CA GLY A 241 -4.56 -18.94 -17.93
C GLY A 241 -3.27 -19.76 -17.81
N MET A 242 -2.30 -19.33 -16.98
CA MET A 242 -1.10 -20.11 -16.66
C MET A 242 -1.47 -21.22 -15.67
N ASP A 243 -1.18 -22.48 -16.03
CA ASP A 243 -1.23 -23.61 -15.11
C ASP A 243 0.13 -23.73 -14.42
N TRP A 244 0.14 -23.57 -13.09
CA TRP A 244 1.34 -23.67 -12.26
C TRP A 244 1.63 -25.09 -11.78
N SER A 245 0.71 -26.03 -12.02
CA SER A 245 0.82 -27.42 -11.50
C SER A 245 2.05 -28.13 -12.05
N GLY A 246 2.99 -28.45 -11.17
CA GLY A 246 4.24 -29.11 -11.52
C GLY A 246 5.27 -28.27 -12.25
N GLU A 247 4.97 -26.99 -12.53
CA GLU A 247 5.94 -26.08 -13.13
C GLU A 247 7.12 -25.85 -12.18
N ARG A 248 8.33 -26.11 -12.67
CA ARG A 248 9.56 -25.88 -11.92
C ARG A 248 9.95 -24.41 -11.98
N VAL A 249 9.95 -23.76 -10.82
CA VAL A 249 10.18 -22.33 -10.76
C VAL A 249 11.37 -21.95 -9.87
N MET A 250 12.12 -20.96 -10.34
CA MET A 250 13.07 -20.19 -9.55
C MET A 250 12.40 -18.86 -9.18
N ALA A 251 11.90 -18.77 -7.96
CA ALA A 251 11.14 -17.62 -7.48
C ALA A 251 12.07 -16.59 -6.83
N PHE A 252 11.90 -15.30 -7.16
CA PHE A 252 12.60 -14.21 -6.45
C PHE A 252 11.66 -13.04 -6.19
N ALA A 253 11.84 -12.38 -5.03
CA ALA A 253 11.01 -11.25 -4.67
C ALA A 253 11.77 -10.26 -3.77
N GLY A 254 11.66 -8.97 -4.08
CA GLY A 254 12.15 -7.84 -3.30
C GLY A 254 11.00 -7.00 -2.75
N ILE A 255 10.11 -7.65 -2.00
CA ILE A 255 8.95 -7.06 -1.33
C ILE A 255 9.08 -7.23 0.19
N GLY A 256 8.19 -6.59 0.96
CA GLY A 256 8.23 -6.63 2.43
C GLY A 256 8.01 -8.01 3.08
N ASP A 257 7.42 -8.96 2.36
CA ASP A 257 7.19 -10.35 2.81
C ASP A 257 7.37 -11.31 1.62
N PRO A 258 8.62 -11.67 1.26
CA PRO A 258 8.91 -12.58 0.14
C PRO A 258 8.37 -13.99 0.35
N GLU A 259 8.35 -14.49 1.61
CA GLU A 259 7.91 -15.84 1.92
C GLU A 259 6.45 -16.07 1.52
N LYS A 260 5.59 -15.07 1.74
CA LYS A 260 4.19 -15.15 1.31
C LYS A 260 4.05 -15.33 -0.21
N PHE A 261 4.93 -14.73 -1.00
CA PHE A 261 4.96 -14.93 -2.46
C PHE A 261 5.35 -16.37 -2.82
N PHE A 262 6.37 -16.92 -2.16
CA PHE A 262 6.80 -18.30 -2.40
C PHE A 262 5.75 -19.31 -1.95
N GLU A 263 5.09 -19.08 -0.80
CA GLU A 263 3.95 -19.89 -0.33
C GLU A 263 2.80 -19.87 -1.33
N THR A 264 2.52 -18.69 -1.92
CA THR A 264 1.45 -18.56 -2.93
C THR A 264 1.75 -19.38 -4.17
N LEU A 265 2.99 -19.38 -4.67
CA LEU A 265 3.39 -20.23 -5.81
C LEU A 265 3.23 -21.72 -5.49
N ARG A 266 3.66 -22.16 -4.30
CA ARG A 266 3.47 -23.55 -3.86
C ARG A 266 1.99 -23.93 -3.74
N ALA A 267 1.16 -23.04 -3.22
CA ALA A 267 -0.28 -23.25 -3.11
C ALA A 267 -0.98 -23.37 -4.48
N LEU A 268 -0.41 -22.76 -5.52
CA LEU A 268 -0.84 -22.90 -6.91
C LEU A 268 -0.35 -24.21 -7.56
N GLY A 269 0.46 -25.02 -6.87
CA GLY A 269 1.00 -26.28 -7.37
C GLY A 269 2.37 -26.18 -8.03
N ALA A 270 3.03 -25.01 -8.01
CA ALA A 270 4.37 -24.86 -8.56
C ALA A 270 5.41 -25.59 -7.71
N ASP A 271 6.38 -26.24 -8.42
CA ASP A 271 7.58 -26.78 -7.80
C ASP A 271 8.63 -25.67 -7.63
N VAL A 272 8.66 -25.03 -6.47
CA VAL A 272 9.62 -23.97 -6.16
C VAL A 272 10.96 -24.57 -5.83
N VAL A 273 11.74 -24.90 -6.86
CA VAL A 273 13.05 -25.57 -6.73
C VAL A 273 14.14 -24.65 -6.17
N GLN A 274 14.00 -23.33 -6.36
CA GLN A 274 14.86 -22.31 -5.76
C GLN A 274 14.06 -21.07 -5.42
N GLN A 275 14.44 -20.40 -4.32
CA GLN A 275 13.88 -19.12 -3.91
C GLN A 275 15.01 -18.15 -3.54
N GLU A 276 14.82 -16.88 -3.87
CA GLU A 276 15.76 -15.81 -3.53
C GLU A 276 14.99 -14.61 -2.96
N SER A 277 15.12 -14.40 -1.64
CA SER A 277 14.58 -13.23 -0.96
C SER A 277 15.52 -12.05 -1.15
N LEU A 278 15.07 -11.02 -1.86
CA LEU A 278 15.80 -9.78 -2.06
C LEU A 278 15.40 -8.74 -1.00
N GLN A 279 16.22 -7.70 -0.84
CA GLN A 279 15.82 -6.57 0.00
C GLN A 279 14.68 -5.80 -0.68
N ASP A 280 13.75 -5.25 0.14
CA ASP A 280 12.67 -4.41 -0.39
C ASP A 280 13.27 -3.24 -1.20
N HIS A 281 12.75 -3.03 -2.40
CA HIS A 281 13.25 -2.07 -3.40
C HIS A 281 14.71 -2.31 -3.87
N GLN A 282 15.28 -3.50 -3.68
CA GLN A 282 16.63 -3.79 -4.15
C GLN A 282 16.73 -3.65 -5.68
N PRO A 283 17.71 -2.89 -6.21
CA PRO A 283 17.90 -2.78 -7.67
C PRO A 283 18.16 -4.14 -8.33
N LEU A 284 17.39 -4.46 -9.36
CA LEU A 284 17.57 -5.66 -10.18
C LEU A 284 18.64 -5.40 -11.25
N THR A 285 19.91 -5.38 -10.83
CA THR A 285 21.03 -5.11 -11.76
C THR A 285 21.20 -6.24 -12.78
N PRO A 286 21.75 -5.95 -13.99
CA PRO A 286 22.03 -7.00 -14.97
C PRO A 286 22.94 -8.12 -14.44
N ARG A 287 23.84 -7.79 -13.49
CA ARG A 287 24.72 -8.79 -12.82
C ARG A 287 23.89 -9.73 -11.94
N LEU A 288 22.97 -9.17 -11.13
CA LEU A 288 22.08 -9.97 -10.29
C LEU A 288 21.20 -10.86 -11.17
N MET A 289 20.57 -10.28 -12.19
CA MET A 289 19.69 -11.04 -13.09
C MET A 289 20.40 -12.17 -13.82
N ARG A 290 21.64 -11.96 -14.30
CA ARG A 290 22.44 -13.04 -14.88
C ARG A 290 22.71 -14.17 -13.89
N ARG A 291 23.00 -13.85 -12.62
CA ARG A 291 23.18 -14.85 -11.56
C ARG A 291 21.90 -15.66 -11.33
N LEU A 292 20.74 -14.99 -11.26
CA LEU A 292 19.45 -15.66 -11.09
C LEU A 292 19.11 -16.54 -12.30
N ALA A 293 19.30 -16.03 -13.51
CA ALA A 293 19.08 -16.79 -14.75
C ALA A 293 19.97 -18.05 -14.84
N GLN A 294 21.24 -17.94 -14.44
CA GLN A 294 22.13 -19.10 -14.38
C GLN A 294 21.66 -20.16 -13.38
N LYS A 295 21.21 -19.75 -12.19
CA LYS A 295 20.63 -20.66 -11.19
C LYS A 295 19.35 -21.34 -11.73
N ALA A 296 18.48 -20.58 -12.38
CA ALA A 296 17.25 -21.09 -12.99
C ALA A 296 17.58 -22.13 -14.08
N GLN A 297 18.52 -21.82 -14.97
CA GLN A 297 18.97 -22.74 -16.04
C GLN A 297 19.57 -24.04 -15.47
N GLN A 298 20.43 -23.95 -14.44
CA GLN A 298 21.01 -25.12 -13.78
C GLN A 298 19.96 -26.05 -13.14
N SER A 299 18.86 -25.49 -12.69
CA SER A 299 17.75 -26.22 -12.09
C SER A 299 16.68 -26.63 -13.11
N GLY A 300 16.81 -26.25 -14.39
CA GLY A 300 15.74 -26.42 -15.38
C GLY A 300 14.44 -25.74 -14.96
N ALA A 301 14.52 -24.53 -14.40
CA ALA A 301 13.38 -23.81 -13.80
C ALA A 301 13.11 -22.50 -14.53
N GLN A 302 11.83 -22.10 -14.58
CA GLN A 302 11.40 -20.80 -15.06
C GLN A 302 11.57 -19.73 -13.97
N MET A 303 12.12 -18.56 -14.31
CA MET A 303 12.18 -17.44 -13.38
C MET A 303 10.79 -16.83 -13.18
N VAL A 304 10.42 -16.61 -11.92
CA VAL A 304 9.12 -16.01 -11.54
C VAL A 304 9.32 -14.93 -10.48
N THR A 305 8.61 -13.82 -10.63
CA THR A 305 8.66 -12.69 -9.69
C THR A 305 7.30 -12.02 -9.47
N THR A 306 7.25 -11.00 -8.61
CA THR A 306 6.05 -10.21 -8.33
C THR A 306 5.85 -9.08 -9.37
N GLU A 307 4.62 -8.54 -9.49
CA GLU A 307 4.37 -7.37 -10.35
C GLU A 307 5.24 -6.16 -9.95
N LYS A 308 5.45 -5.94 -8.64
CA LYS A 308 6.28 -4.84 -8.12
C LYS A 308 7.75 -4.99 -8.55
N ASP A 309 8.26 -6.21 -8.60
CA ASP A 309 9.63 -6.47 -9.07
C ASP A 309 9.73 -6.44 -10.59
N ALA A 310 8.69 -6.88 -11.28
CA ALA A 310 8.67 -6.95 -12.75
C ALA A 310 8.88 -5.57 -13.41
N VAL A 311 8.32 -4.49 -12.84
CA VAL A 311 8.51 -3.13 -13.39
C VAL A 311 9.95 -2.63 -13.29
N ARG A 312 10.77 -3.25 -12.44
CA ARG A 312 12.20 -2.94 -12.23
C ARG A 312 13.14 -3.81 -13.07
N LEU A 313 12.61 -4.80 -13.79
CA LEU A 313 13.42 -5.69 -14.59
C LEU A 313 14.17 -4.92 -15.70
N PRO A 314 15.48 -5.16 -15.86
CA PRO A 314 16.19 -4.63 -17.02
C PRO A 314 15.56 -5.14 -18.32
N PRO A 315 15.53 -4.31 -19.39
CA PRO A 315 14.81 -4.66 -20.62
C PRO A 315 15.14 -6.05 -21.19
N GLY A 316 16.41 -6.46 -21.15
CA GLY A 316 16.84 -7.78 -21.68
C GLY A 316 16.40 -8.99 -20.86
N PHE A 317 15.72 -8.81 -19.72
CA PHE A 317 15.23 -9.91 -18.87
C PHE A 317 13.70 -9.97 -18.77
N ARG A 318 12.99 -8.99 -19.31
CA ARG A 318 11.52 -8.91 -19.20
C ARG A 318 10.81 -10.12 -19.81
N ASP A 319 11.30 -10.59 -20.94
CA ASP A 319 10.73 -11.75 -21.66
C ASP A 319 11.16 -13.10 -21.08
N GLN A 320 12.09 -13.11 -20.11
CA GLN A 320 12.62 -14.32 -19.48
C GLN A 320 12.01 -14.59 -18.10
N VAL A 321 11.23 -13.66 -17.57
CA VAL A 321 10.70 -13.72 -16.20
C VAL A 321 9.19 -13.67 -16.25
N LEU A 322 8.54 -14.70 -15.74
CA LEU A 322 7.11 -14.69 -15.53
C LEU A 322 6.75 -13.85 -14.31
N THR A 323 5.59 -13.24 -14.36
CA THR A 323 5.06 -12.46 -13.25
C THR A 323 3.81 -13.14 -12.70
N LEU A 324 3.74 -13.30 -11.38
CA LEU A 324 2.51 -13.72 -10.71
C LEU A 324 1.73 -12.48 -10.26
N PRO A 325 0.68 -12.08 -10.97
CA PRO A 325 -0.16 -10.98 -10.55
C PRO A 325 -1.08 -11.40 -9.41
N VAL A 326 -1.26 -10.49 -8.45
CA VAL A 326 -2.17 -10.68 -7.32
C VAL A 326 -3.13 -9.50 -7.21
N ARG A 327 -4.37 -9.77 -6.79
CA ARG A 327 -5.39 -8.73 -6.59
C ARG A 327 -5.95 -8.80 -5.18
N LEU A 328 -6.26 -7.64 -4.64
CA LEU A 328 -7.00 -7.55 -3.40
C LEU A 328 -8.47 -7.89 -3.66
N ASN A 329 -8.95 -8.93 -2.99
CA ASN A 329 -10.36 -9.26 -2.95
C ASN A 329 -10.93 -8.87 -1.60
N LEU A 330 -11.89 -7.93 -1.58
CA LEU A 330 -12.62 -7.52 -0.38
C LEU A 330 -13.90 -8.35 -0.25
N GLU A 331 -14.21 -8.75 0.98
CA GLU A 331 -15.46 -9.49 1.28
C GLU A 331 -16.71 -8.67 0.91
N ASN A 332 -16.63 -7.33 1.07
CA ASN A 332 -17.74 -6.44 0.77
C ASN A 332 -17.25 -5.05 0.35
N TRP A 333 -17.77 -4.58 -0.76
CA TRP A 333 -17.48 -3.25 -1.30
C TRP A 333 -18.53 -2.19 -0.94
N SER A 334 -19.69 -2.59 -0.41
CA SER A 334 -20.84 -1.68 -0.22
C SER A 334 -20.52 -0.44 0.61
N VAL A 335 -19.67 -0.59 1.64
CA VAL A 335 -19.25 0.53 2.50
C VAL A 335 -18.44 1.55 1.69
N ILE A 336 -17.53 1.09 0.84
CA ILE A 336 -16.72 1.96 -0.02
C ILE A 336 -17.59 2.59 -1.11
N ASP A 337 -18.46 1.81 -1.75
CA ASP A 337 -19.34 2.31 -2.80
C ASP A 337 -20.27 3.40 -2.28
N SER A 338 -20.93 3.18 -1.13
CA SER A 338 -21.76 4.17 -0.49
C SER A 338 -21.00 5.42 -0.06
N ALA A 339 -19.73 5.27 0.34
CA ALA A 339 -18.87 6.40 0.64
C ALA A 339 -18.57 7.23 -0.61
N VAL A 340 -18.21 6.55 -1.70
CA VAL A 340 -17.96 7.21 -3.00
C VAL A 340 -19.20 7.92 -3.51
N ASP A 341 -20.39 7.30 -3.44
CA ASP A 341 -21.65 7.94 -3.88
C ASP A 341 -21.87 9.26 -3.14
N ARG A 342 -21.74 9.27 -1.82
CA ARG A 342 -21.88 10.49 -1.01
C ARG A 342 -20.84 11.57 -1.35
N LEU A 343 -19.62 11.19 -1.74
CA LEU A 343 -18.61 12.17 -2.15
C LEU A 343 -19.06 12.92 -3.41
N PHE A 344 -19.66 12.24 -4.37
CA PHE A 344 -20.14 12.86 -5.60
C PHE A 344 -21.44 13.68 -5.36
N GLU A 345 -22.39 13.17 -4.59
CA GLU A 345 -23.60 13.93 -4.18
C GLU A 345 -23.24 15.25 -3.48
N ASN A 346 -22.23 15.24 -2.60
CA ASN A 346 -21.76 16.44 -1.91
C ASN A 346 -21.05 17.46 -2.82
N LEU A 347 -20.51 17.04 -3.97
CA LEU A 347 -19.94 17.96 -4.96
C LEU A 347 -21.05 18.69 -5.71
N ASP A 348 -22.09 17.99 -6.14
CA ASP A 348 -23.22 18.56 -6.88
C ASP A 348 -23.95 19.62 -6.04
N THR A 349 -23.98 19.47 -4.71
CA THR A 349 -24.59 20.44 -3.80
C THR A 349 -23.70 21.66 -3.51
N ARG A 350 -22.43 21.64 -3.91
CA ARG A 350 -21.45 22.74 -3.68
C ARG A 350 -21.15 23.55 -4.93
N SER A 351 -21.55 23.08 -6.12
CA SER A 351 -21.46 23.78 -7.39
C SER A 351 -22.67 24.71 -7.60
#